data_ac3cd1b004dee8c0769994d870a01ec3
#
_entry.id   ac3cd1b004dee8c0769994d870a01ec3
#
_cell.length_a   1.000
_cell.length_b   1.000
_cell.length_c   1.000
_cell.angle_alpha   90.00
_cell.angle_beta   90.00
_cell.angle_gamma   90.00
#
_symmetry.space_group_name_H-M   'P 1'
#
loop_
_entity.id
_entity.type
_entity.pdbx_description
1 polymer ?
#
loop_
_entity_poly.entity_id
_entity_poly.type
_entity_poly.pdbx_seq_one_letter_code
_entity_poly.pdbx_strand_id
1 'polypeptide(L)'
;FDDDKWELYADTDWTQSENLAEKMPEKLHELQRLFLIEAARYKVLPLDDRVFEKLNPDTAGRPVLVKGTTQVLFPGMGRLLENCVLSIKNKSHAVTAGIVVPEDDATGVIICQGANIGGWSLYAHEGKLKYCYNYGGFGNTFVTSKGKLSPGQHQVRMEFAYEGEGLGKGGTVSLFVDGDEVAQGKVEATLSNIFSADDGLDVGEDSGAPVSPDYGPVGNHFNGEVKGVQLSIAEDEHEGQVVDPKDAVRAMFGRQ
;
A
#
# COMPACT_ATOMS: atom_id res chain seq x y z
N PHE A 1 -8.31 5.25 25.51
CA PHE A 1 -9.15 5.52 26.72
C PHE A 1 -8.61 4.79 27.94
N ASP A 2 -7.34 4.99 28.28
CA ASP A 2 -6.66 4.18 29.28
C ASP A 2 -7.26 4.31 30.70
N ASP A 3 -7.97 5.40 31.01
CA ASP A 3 -8.50 5.67 32.36
C ASP A 3 -9.98 6.04 32.44
N ASP A 4 -10.70 6.07 31.31
CA ASP A 4 -12.11 6.55 31.25
C ASP A 4 -12.35 7.91 31.92
N LYS A 5 -11.32 8.75 31.98
CA LYS A 5 -11.41 10.08 32.60
C LYS A 5 -11.99 11.07 31.60
N TRP A 6 -13.17 11.58 31.97
CA TRP A 6 -13.79 12.64 31.22
C TRP A 6 -13.40 13.99 31.76
N GLU A 7 -13.14 14.92 30.91
CA GLU A 7 -12.88 16.31 31.21
C GLU A 7 -14.03 17.16 30.71
N LEU A 8 -14.29 18.27 31.39
CA LEU A 8 -15.34 19.22 31.04
C LEU A 8 -14.75 20.62 30.94
N TYR A 9 -14.99 21.30 29.83
CA TYR A 9 -14.52 22.66 29.61
C TYR A 9 -15.67 23.57 29.22
N ALA A 10 -15.57 24.86 29.59
CA ALA A 10 -16.49 25.87 29.14
C ALA A 10 -16.27 26.12 27.63
N ASP A 11 -17.34 26.42 26.90
CA ASP A 11 -17.28 26.80 25.47
C ASP A 11 -16.45 28.05 25.20
N THR A 12 -16.30 28.91 26.20
CA THR A 12 -15.43 30.10 26.17
C THR A 12 -13.96 29.82 26.49
N ASP A 13 -13.65 28.64 27.05
CA ASP A 13 -12.27 28.19 27.34
C ASP A 13 -11.73 27.35 26.17
N TRP A 14 -11.48 27.99 25.06
CA TRP A 14 -10.97 27.35 23.83
C TRP A 14 -9.55 26.77 23.97
N THR A 15 -8.83 27.13 25.03
CA THR A 15 -7.51 26.59 25.36
C THR A 15 -7.61 25.32 26.23
N GLN A 16 -8.80 24.98 26.71
CA GLN A 16 -9.04 23.85 27.62
C GLN A 16 -8.14 23.88 28.87
N SER A 17 -7.97 25.08 29.45
CA SER A 17 -7.06 25.32 30.58
C SER A 17 -7.68 25.01 31.93
N GLU A 18 -9.02 25.06 32.04
CA GLU A 18 -9.73 24.83 33.32
C GLU A 18 -10.71 23.67 33.19
N ASN A 19 -10.31 22.50 33.74
CA ASN A 19 -11.19 21.33 33.79
C ASN A 19 -12.28 21.52 34.87
N LEU A 20 -13.53 21.56 34.45
CA LEU A 20 -14.72 21.77 35.28
C LEU A 20 -15.38 20.45 35.74
N ALA A 21 -14.83 19.29 35.42
CA ALA A 21 -15.45 17.99 35.68
C ALA A 21 -15.81 17.80 37.14
N GLU A 22 -14.92 18.18 38.07
CA GLU A 22 -15.16 18.12 39.53
C GLU A 22 -16.09 19.21 40.04
N LYS A 23 -16.11 20.39 39.40
CA LYS A 23 -16.94 21.53 39.78
C LYS A 23 -18.38 21.39 39.32
N MET A 24 -18.60 20.67 38.22
CA MET A 24 -19.89 20.53 37.54
C MET A 24 -20.21 19.05 37.20
N PRO A 25 -20.24 18.15 38.17
CA PRO A 25 -20.41 16.72 37.93
C PRO A 25 -21.77 16.37 37.28
N GLU A 26 -22.83 17.09 37.61
CA GLU A 26 -24.15 16.86 36.99
C GLU A 26 -24.13 17.18 35.51
N LYS A 27 -23.44 18.26 35.11
CA LYS A 27 -23.30 18.62 33.69
C LYS A 27 -22.44 17.61 32.96
N LEU A 28 -21.36 17.14 33.56
CA LEU A 28 -20.54 16.08 32.98
C LEU A 28 -21.39 14.82 32.73
N HIS A 29 -22.18 14.37 33.71
CA HIS A 29 -23.04 13.19 33.54
C HIS A 29 -24.15 13.39 32.52
N GLU A 30 -24.70 14.60 32.39
CA GLU A 30 -25.65 14.94 31.33
C GLU A 30 -25.00 14.72 29.92
N LEU A 31 -23.81 15.26 29.73
CA LEU A 31 -23.08 15.18 28.46
C LEU A 31 -22.61 13.76 28.15
N GLN A 32 -22.18 13.01 29.15
CA GLN A 32 -21.84 11.58 29.01
C GLN A 32 -23.06 10.77 28.52
N ARG A 33 -24.23 11.01 29.06
CA ARG A 33 -25.48 10.35 28.63
C ARG A 33 -25.85 10.76 27.21
N LEU A 34 -25.72 12.05 26.89
CA LEU A 34 -25.96 12.55 25.52
C LEU A 34 -25.01 11.91 24.54
N PHE A 35 -23.72 11.82 24.89
CA PHE A 35 -22.71 11.13 24.05
C PHE A 35 -23.13 9.68 23.76
N LEU A 36 -23.54 8.91 24.77
CA LEU A 36 -23.95 7.50 24.56
C LEU A 36 -25.19 7.39 23.67
N ILE A 37 -26.17 8.31 23.80
CA ILE A 37 -27.36 8.33 22.96
C ILE A 37 -26.97 8.61 21.50
N GLU A 38 -26.18 9.64 21.28
CA GLU A 38 -25.75 10.00 19.91
C GLU A 38 -24.79 8.96 19.32
N ALA A 39 -23.89 8.41 20.11
CA ALA A 39 -22.96 7.36 19.67
C ALA A 39 -23.71 6.09 19.23
N ALA A 40 -24.78 5.70 19.96
CA ALA A 40 -25.64 4.59 19.54
C ALA A 40 -26.43 4.92 18.28
N ARG A 41 -26.98 6.14 18.20
CA ARG A 41 -27.75 6.62 17.02
C ARG A 41 -26.93 6.62 15.74
N TYR A 42 -25.66 7.08 15.82
CA TYR A 42 -24.76 7.19 14.69
C TYR A 42 -23.82 5.99 14.53
N LYS A 43 -24.01 4.92 15.31
CA LYS A 43 -23.23 3.67 15.24
C LYS A 43 -21.73 3.92 15.41
N VAL A 44 -21.34 4.76 16.36
CA VAL A 44 -19.95 5.11 16.65
C VAL A 44 -19.30 4.06 17.58
N LEU A 45 -20.12 3.32 18.35
CA LEU A 45 -19.62 2.31 19.27
C LEU A 45 -19.37 0.95 18.59
N PRO A 46 -18.35 0.17 19.03
CA PRO A 46 -17.37 0.53 20.06
C PRO A 46 -16.38 1.60 19.58
N LEU A 47 -15.93 2.44 20.49
CA LEU A 47 -14.87 3.40 20.20
C LEU A 47 -13.57 2.66 19.93
N ASP A 48 -12.79 3.16 19.00
CA ASP A 48 -11.51 2.57 18.58
C ASP A 48 -10.44 3.67 18.55
N ASP A 49 -9.57 3.68 19.57
CA ASP A 49 -8.48 4.63 19.74
C ASP A 49 -7.16 4.14 19.12
N ARG A 50 -7.16 2.95 18.51
CA ARG A 50 -6.01 2.47 17.75
C ARG A 50 -5.71 3.44 16.61
N VAL A 51 -4.43 3.71 16.37
CA VAL A 51 -3.98 4.66 15.33
C VAL A 51 -3.31 3.89 14.19
N PHE A 52 -2.13 3.34 14.44
CA PHE A 52 -1.34 2.65 13.42
C PHE A 52 -1.86 1.25 13.12
N GLU A 53 -2.44 0.60 14.10
CA GLU A 53 -3.04 -0.73 13.95
C GLU A 53 -4.19 -0.73 12.93
N LYS A 54 -4.87 0.41 12.77
CA LYS A 54 -5.93 0.57 11.76
C LYS A 54 -5.42 0.51 10.32
N LEU A 55 -4.13 0.77 10.11
CA LEU A 55 -3.51 0.69 8.78
C LEU A 55 -3.27 -0.76 8.35
N ASN A 56 -3.19 -1.70 9.30
CA ASN A 56 -3.07 -3.11 9.00
C ASN A 56 -4.46 -3.78 9.10
N PRO A 57 -5.02 -4.31 7.98
CA PRO A 57 -6.35 -4.94 7.99
C PRO A 57 -6.47 -6.11 8.97
N ASP A 58 -5.42 -6.90 9.13
CA ASP A 58 -5.44 -8.09 9.99
C ASP A 58 -5.51 -7.69 11.46
N THR A 59 -4.68 -6.73 11.88
CA THR A 59 -4.70 -6.18 13.26
C THR A 59 -5.99 -5.42 13.55
N ALA A 60 -6.52 -4.69 12.56
CA ALA A 60 -7.77 -3.96 12.70
C ALA A 60 -9.01 -4.86 12.75
N GLY A 61 -8.87 -6.13 12.37
CA GLY A 61 -10.00 -7.06 12.27
C GLY A 61 -10.94 -6.74 11.10
N ARG A 62 -10.44 -6.07 10.06
CA ARG A 62 -11.22 -5.80 8.85
C ARG A 62 -11.33 -7.07 8.01
N PRO A 63 -12.45 -7.28 7.29
CA PRO A 63 -12.59 -8.43 6.41
C PRO A 63 -11.48 -8.46 5.35
N VAL A 64 -10.82 -9.59 5.21
CA VAL A 64 -9.94 -9.88 4.08
C VAL A 64 -10.83 -10.23 2.90
N LEU A 65 -10.84 -9.38 1.87
CA LEU A 65 -11.66 -9.57 0.68
C LEU A 65 -11.00 -10.48 -0.36
N VAL A 66 -9.67 -10.48 -0.40
CA VAL A 66 -8.89 -11.35 -1.30
C VAL A 66 -8.27 -12.47 -0.49
N LYS A 67 -8.64 -13.71 -0.83
CA LYS A 67 -8.14 -14.92 -0.19
C LYS A 67 -7.32 -15.75 -1.17
N GLY A 68 -6.36 -16.51 -0.63
CA GLY A 68 -5.48 -17.37 -1.41
C GLY A 68 -4.18 -16.68 -1.80
N THR A 69 -3.42 -17.31 -2.67
CA THR A 69 -2.06 -16.93 -3.03
C THR A 69 -1.95 -16.25 -4.39
N THR A 70 -3.07 -16.10 -5.09
CA THR A 70 -3.10 -15.48 -6.43
C THR A 70 -4.31 -14.57 -6.61
N GLN A 71 -4.13 -13.49 -7.35
CA GLN A 71 -5.20 -12.61 -7.80
C GLN A 71 -4.96 -12.21 -9.25
N VAL A 72 -6.01 -12.29 -10.09
CA VAL A 72 -5.96 -11.83 -11.48
C VAL A 72 -6.68 -10.48 -11.57
N LEU A 73 -6.02 -9.53 -12.22
CA LEU A 73 -6.47 -8.16 -12.42
C LEU A 73 -6.52 -7.86 -13.93
N PHE A 74 -7.41 -6.98 -14.33
CA PHE A 74 -7.63 -6.65 -15.74
C PHE A 74 -7.40 -5.17 -16.00
N PRO A 75 -7.05 -4.78 -17.25
CA PRO A 75 -6.89 -3.39 -17.64
C PRO A 75 -8.16 -2.59 -17.36
N GLY A 76 -7.98 -1.34 -16.92
CA GLY A 76 -9.07 -0.46 -16.51
C GLY A 76 -9.56 -0.69 -15.06
N MET A 77 -9.05 -1.70 -14.35
CA MET A 77 -9.17 -1.75 -12.89
C MET A 77 -8.27 -0.67 -12.29
N GLY A 78 -8.87 0.27 -11.59
CA GLY A 78 -8.15 1.38 -10.99
C GLY A 78 -8.63 1.71 -9.59
N ARG A 79 -7.76 2.35 -8.80
CA ARG A 79 -8.01 2.78 -7.42
C ARG A 79 -8.50 1.66 -6.50
N LEU A 80 -8.02 0.44 -6.73
CA LEU A 80 -8.33 -0.68 -5.87
C LEU A 80 -7.66 -0.47 -4.51
N LEU A 81 -8.48 -0.31 -3.48
CA LEU A 81 -7.99 -0.15 -2.11
C LEU A 81 -7.17 -1.36 -1.68
N GLU A 82 -6.23 -1.17 -0.77
CA GLU A 82 -5.32 -2.23 -0.32
C GLU A 82 -6.03 -3.49 0.19
N ASN A 83 -7.21 -3.37 0.80
CA ASN A 83 -8.00 -4.51 1.25
C ASN A 83 -8.70 -5.29 0.12
N CYS A 84 -8.74 -4.73 -1.09
CA CYS A 84 -9.26 -5.37 -2.30
C CYS A 84 -8.15 -6.00 -3.16
N VAL A 85 -6.90 -5.90 -2.71
CA VAL A 85 -5.70 -6.39 -3.41
C VAL A 85 -5.01 -7.44 -2.56
N LEU A 86 -4.48 -8.47 -3.22
CA LEU A 86 -3.65 -9.47 -2.56
C LEU A 86 -2.45 -8.80 -1.90
N SER A 87 -2.31 -8.95 -0.58
CA SER A 87 -1.22 -8.31 0.15
C SER A 87 0.12 -8.96 -0.19
N ILE A 88 0.99 -8.19 -0.80
CA ILE A 88 2.36 -8.59 -1.18
C ILE A 88 3.42 -8.07 -0.20
N LYS A 89 3.01 -7.39 0.87
CA LYS A 89 3.92 -6.82 1.86
C LYS A 89 4.55 -7.90 2.74
N ASN A 90 5.83 -7.73 3.06
CA ASN A 90 6.61 -8.61 3.95
C ASN A 90 6.74 -10.07 3.49
N LYS A 91 6.66 -10.32 2.19
CA LYS A 91 6.72 -11.66 1.63
C LYS A 91 7.25 -11.68 0.20
N SER A 92 7.75 -12.84 -0.21
CA SER A 92 8.13 -13.08 -1.60
C SER A 92 6.89 -13.12 -2.47
N HIS A 93 6.96 -12.47 -3.63
CA HIS A 93 5.83 -12.36 -4.53
C HIS A 93 6.26 -12.16 -5.98
N ALA A 94 5.32 -12.31 -6.88
CA ALA A 94 5.52 -12.02 -8.28
C ALA A 94 4.33 -11.29 -8.90
N VAL A 95 4.64 -10.48 -9.90
CA VAL A 95 3.68 -9.77 -10.75
C VAL A 95 3.94 -10.20 -12.19
N THR A 96 2.98 -10.90 -12.80
CA THR A 96 3.09 -11.37 -14.18
C THR A 96 2.04 -10.69 -15.03
N ALA A 97 2.44 -10.03 -16.11
CA ALA A 97 1.53 -9.35 -17.02
C ALA A 97 1.70 -9.83 -18.47
N GLY A 98 0.59 -10.09 -19.13
CA GLY A 98 0.56 -10.24 -20.59
C GLY A 98 0.37 -8.87 -21.22
N ILE A 99 1.26 -8.48 -22.14
CA ILE A 99 1.24 -7.18 -22.80
C ILE A 99 1.38 -7.32 -24.32
N VAL A 100 0.92 -6.30 -25.06
CA VAL A 100 1.25 -6.11 -26.46
C VAL A 100 2.04 -4.81 -26.60
N VAL A 101 3.28 -4.93 -26.98
CA VAL A 101 4.19 -3.80 -27.18
C VAL A 101 3.95 -3.21 -28.57
N PRO A 102 3.79 -1.86 -28.72
CA PRO A 102 3.59 -1.23 -30.01
C PRO A 102 4.88 -1.22 -30.84
N GLU A 103 4.76 -0.84 -32.11
CA GLU A 103 5.91 -0.66 -33.05
C GLU A 103 6.85 0.47 -32.58
N ASP A 104 6.28 1.50 -31.94
CA ASP A 104 7.05 2.57 -31.31
C ASP A 104 7.58 2.12 -29.94
N ASP A 105 8.50 2.89 -29.35
CA ASP A 105 9.05 2.59 -28.03
C ASP A 105 7.93 2.44 -26.99
N ALA A 106 7.97 1.34 -26.26
CA ALA A 106 7.04 1.10 -25.15
C ALA A 106 7.21 2.16 -24.06
N THR A 107 6.09 2.72 -23.59
CA THR A 107 6.07 3.70 -22.52
C THR A 107 4.77 3.60 -21.72
N GLY A 108 4.81 3.96 -20.44
CA GLY A 108 3.65 4.01 -19.56
C GLY A 108 3.53 2.82 -18.62
N VAL A 109 2.57 2.94 -17.72
CA VAL A 109 2.39 2.04 -16.57
C VAL A 109 1.65 0.77 -16.97
N ILE A 110 2.21 -0.38 -16.62
CA ILE A 110 1.56 -1.69 -16.76
C ILE A 110 0.69 -1.98 -15.55
N ILE A 111 1.25 -1.79 -14.37
CA ILE A 111 0.56 -1.90 -13.08
C ILE A 111 1.34 -1.13 -12.03
N CYS A 112 0.63 -0.48 -11.12
CA CYS A 112 1.23 0.15 -9.95
C CYS A 112 0.33 -0.01 -8.72
N GLN A 113 0.92 0.19 -7.55
CA GLN A 113 0.18 0.29 -6.29
C GLN A 113 0.83 1.33 -5.39
N GLY A 114 0.03 2.26 -4.89
CA GLY A 114 0.48 3.30 -3.98
C GLY A 114 0.57 4.68 -4.64
N ALA A 115 1.49 5.51 -4.16
CA ALA A 115 1.61 6.91 -4.52
C ALA A 115 3.06 7.40 -4.47
N ASN A 116 3.24 8.72 -4.65
CA ASN A 116 4.54 9.38 -4.49
C ASN A 116 5.10 9.34 -3.06
N ILE A 117 4.28 8.96 -2.09
CA ILE A 117 4.64 8.79 -0.67
C ILE A 117 4.82 7.31 -0.29
N GLY A 118 4.83 6.40 -1.25
CA GLY A 118 5.10 4.98 -1.03
C GLY A 118 4.36 4.09 -2.00
N GLY A 119 5.04 3.05 -2.48
CA GLY A 119 4.44 2.12 -3.42
C GLY A 119 5.44 1.46 -4.35
N TRP A 120 4.93 0.83 -5.38
CA TRP A 120 5.72 0.20 -6.44
C TRP A 120 5.01 0.32 -7.79
N SER A 121 5.81 0.31 -8.86
CA SER A 121 5.29 0.38 -10.22
C SER A 121 6.13 -0.50 -11.16
N LEU A 122 5.45 -1.28 -11.99
CA LEU A 122 6.02 -1.99 -13.15
C LEU A 122 5.53 -1.28 -14.41
N TYR A 123 6.44 -0.75 -15.20
CA TYR A 123 6.13 0.13 -16.33
C TYR A 123 7.17 0.02 -17.43
N ALA A 124 6.87 0.58 -18.58
CA ALA A 124 7.82 0.80 -19.65
C ALA A 124 8.27 2.26 -19.68
N HIS A 125 9.55 2.51 -19.90
CA HIS A 125 10.11 3.84 -20.04
C HIS A 125 11.26 3.81 -21.05
N GLU A 126 11.20 4.69 -22.07
CA GLU A 126 12.17 4.71 -23.18
C GLU A 126 12.36 3.34 -23.86
N GLY A 127 11.26 2.60 -24.00
CA GLY A 127 11.24 1.26 -24.58
C GLY A 127 11.66 0.14 -23.65
N LYS A 128 12.15 0.41 -22.45
CA LYS A 128 12.66 -0.59 -21.51
C LYS A 128 11.65 -0.94 -20.44
N LEU A 129 11.63 -2.21 -20.03
CA LEU A 129 10.90 -2.64 -18.83
C LEU A 129 11.60 -2.11 -17.59
N LYS A 130 10.85 -1.44 -16.73
CA LYS A 130 11.34 -0.87 -15.48
C LYS A 130 10.44 -1.24 -14.30
N TYR A 131 11.06 -1.35 -13.15
CA TYR A 131 10.40 -1.44 -11.86
C TYR A 131 10.90 -0.29 -10.98
N CYS A 132 9.98 0.37 -10.28
CA CYS A 132 10.27 1.35 -9.25
C CYS A 132 9.67 0.88 -7.94
N TYR A 133 10.48 0.89 -6.88
CA TYR A 133 9.99 0.80 -5.50
C TYR A 133 10.22 2.13 -4.81
N ASN A 134 9.13 2.77 -4.38
CA ASN A 134 9.15 4.03 -3.65
C ASN A 134 9.02 3.74 -2.16
N TYR A 135 10.08 3.98 -1.42
CA TYR A 135 10.14 3.78 0.03
C TYR A 135 9.67 5.04 0.77
N GLY A 136 8.35 5.18 0.96
CA GLY A 136 7.77 6.24 1.79
C GLY A 136 8.05 7.67 1.32
N GLY A 137 8.40 7.88 0.05
CA GLY A 137 8.84 9.19 -0.46
C GLY A 137 10.29 9.56 -0.08
N PHE A 138 10.97 8.73 0.72
CA PHE A 138 12.35 8.99 1.15
C PHE A 138 13.39 8.56 0.12
N GLY A 139 13.03 7.68 -0.80
CA GLY A 139 13.93 7.22 -1.84
C GLY A 139 13.25 6.22 -2.80
N ASN A 140 13.78 6.18 -4.02
CA ASN A 140 13.31 5.28 -5.05
C ASN A 140 14.42 4.28 -5.42
N THR A 141 14.06 3.01 -5.52
CA THR A 141 14.91 1.96 -6.10
C THR A 141 14.41 1.62 -7.49
N PHE A 142 15.30 1.62 -8.47
CA PHE A 142 14.97 1.30 -9.86
C PHE A 142 15.67 0.02 -10.30
N VAL A 143 14.92 -0.84 -10.98
CA VAL A 143 15.46 -2.00 -11.72
C VAL A 143 15.04 -1.85 -13.18
N THR A 144 16.00 -1.85 -14.10
CA THR A 144 15.74 -1.51 -15.51
C THR A 144 16.34 -2.59 -16.42
N SER A 145 15.57 -3.08 -17.39
CA SER A 145 16.06 -4.04 -18.38
C SER A 145 17.22 -3.47 -19.21
N LYS A 146 18.15 -4.33 -19.59
CA LYS A 146 19.30 -3.93 -20.43
C LYS A 146 18.86 -3.51 -21.82
N GLY A 147 17.96 -4.31 -22.42
CA GLY A 147 17.43 -4.10 -23.77
C GLY A 147 16.03 -3.46 -23.75
N LYS A 148 15.61 -2.94 -24.90
CA LYS A 148 14.24 -2.51 -25.14
C LYS A 148 13.33 -3.72 -25.36
N LEU A 149 12.06 -3.56 -25.02
CA LEU A 149 11.00 -4.48 -25.40
C LEU A 149 10.82 -4.45 -26.92
N SER A 150 10.79 -5.61 -27.54
CA SER A 150 10.49 -5.70 -28.98
C SER A 150 8.98 -5.52 -29.22
N PRO A 151 8.56 -5.05 -30.39
CA PRO A 151 7.13 -5.02 -30.71
C PRO A 151 6.51 -6.42 -30.72
N GLY A 152 5.23 -6.49 -30.32
CA GLY A 152 4.47 -7.74 -30.32
C GLY A 152 3.99 -8.17 -28.95
N GLN A 153 3.55 -9.43 -28.86
CA GLN A 153 3.04 -10.00 -27.59
C GLN A 153 4.19 -10.50 -26.73
N HIS A 154 4.15 -10.13 -25.45
CA HIS A 154 5.13 -10.53 -24.45
C HIS A 154 4.46 -10.87 -23.13
N GLN A 155 5.11 -11.75 -22.37
CA GLN A 155 4.87 -11.92 -20.96
C GLN A 155 6.00 -11.22 -20.21
N VAL A 156 5.68 -10.19 -19.44
CA VAL A 156 6.62 -9.57 -18.53
C VAL A 156 6.33 -10.02 -17.08
N ARG A 157 7.39 -10.22 -16.32
CA ARG A 157 7.27 -10.68 -14.93
C ARG A 157 8.29 -9.96 -14.06
N MET A 158 7.83 -9.52 -12.90
CA MET A 158 8.65 -9.06 -11.78
C MET A 158 8.55 -10.09 -10.66
N GLU A 159 9.68 -10.54 -10.14
CA GLU A 159 9.78 -11.35 -8.95
C GLU A 159 10.48 -10.58 -7.85
N PHE A 160 9.95 -10.66 -6.65
CA PHE A 160 10.56 -10.13 -5.44
C PHE A 160 10.84 -11.27 -4.47
N ALA A 161 12.12 -11.52 -4.22
CA ALA A 161 12.56 -12.47 -3.21
C ALA A 161 12.83 -11.71 -1.90
N TYR A 162 11.89 -11.83 -0.94
CA TYR A 162 11.98 -11.18 0.36
C TYR A 162 13.11 -11.77 1.20
N GLU A 163 13.93 -10.94 1.81
CA GLU A 163 15.13 -11.37 2.54
C GLU A 163 14.97 -11.19 4.05
N GLY A 164 15.07 -12.30 4.78
CA GLY A 164 15.06 -12.32 6.24
C GLY A 164 13.69 -12.46 6.88
N GLU A 165 13.69 -12.54 8.19
CA GLU A 165 12.49 -12.64 9.01
C GLU A 165 12.02 -11.27 9.50
N GLY A 166 10.72 -11.12 9.75
CA GLY A 166 10.10 -9.91 10.29
C GLY A 166 9.64 -8.93 9.22
N LEU A 167 9.29 -7.72 9.62
CA LEU A 167 8.63 -6.72 8.79
C LEU A 167 9.62 -5.74 8.13
N GLY A 168 9.23 -5.22 6.96
CA GLY A 168 9.93 -4.11 6.31
C GLY A 168 11.33 -4.45 5.81
N LYS A 169 11.66 -5.74 5.65
CA LYS A 169 12.96 -6.15 5.12
C LYS A 169 13.06 -5.86 3.64
N GLY A 170 14.27 -5.82 3.15
CA GLY A 170 14.54 -5.71 1.73
C GLY A 170 14.39 -7.03 0.99
N GLY A 171 14.86 -7.03 -0.23
CA GLY A 171 14.86 -8.22 -1.07
C GLY A 171 15.42 -7.95 -2.45
N THR A 172 15.53 -9.02 -3.22
CA THR A 172 16.01 -8.97 -4.59
C THR A 172 14.83 -8.92 -5.56
N VAL A 173 14.86 -7.97 -6.48
CA VAL A 173 13.92 -7.85 -7.62
C VAL A 173 14.58 -8.42 -8.85
N SER A 174 13.91 -9.34 -9.54
CA SER A 174 14.30 -9.83 -10.88
C SER A 174 13.18 -9.50 -11.89
N LEU A 175 13.56 -9.01 -13.07
CA LEU A 175 12.66 -8.74 -14.18
C LEU A 175 12.88 -9.76 -15.31
N PHE A 176 11.78 -10.26 -15.85
CA PHE A 176 11.79 -11.24 -16.93
C PHE A 176 10.93 -10.76 -18.09
N VAL A 177 11.34 -11.13 -19.29
CA VAL A 177 10.56 -11.00 -20.53
C VAL A 177 10.56 -12.36 -21.23
N ASP A 178 9.39 -12.93 -21.44
CA ASP A 178 9.18 -14.25 -22.06
C ASP A 178 9.97 -15.40 -21.39
N GLY A 179 10.21 -15.25 -20.09
CA GLY A 179 10.95 -16.22 -19.26
C GLY A 179 12.44 -15.93 -19.14
N ASP A 180 12.99 -15.04 -19.93
CA ASP A 180 14.40 -14.66 -19.82
C ASP A 180 14.59 -13.52 -18.80
N GLU A 181 15.55 -13.67 -17.88
CA GLU A 181 15.91 -12.62 -16.92
C GLU A 181 16.60 -11.46 -17.66
N VAL A 182 16.01 -10.28 -17.61
CA VAL A 182 16.49 -9.08 -18.28
C VAL A 182 17.11 -8.03 -17.37
N ALA A 183 16.82 -8.11 -16.05
CA ALA A 183 17.42 -7.25 -15.03
C ALA A 183 17.26 -7.84 -13.65
N GLN A 184 18.17 -7.45 -12.74
CA GLN A 184 18.09 -7.74 -11.32
C GLN A 184 18.59 -6.54 -10.52
N GLY A 185 18.01 -6.31 -9.34
CA GLY A 185 18.38 -5.25 -8.44
C GLY A 185 17.94 -5.52 -7.01
N LYS A 186 18.42 -4.71 -6.07
CA LYS A 186 18.15 -4.87 -4.65
C LYS A 186 17.31 -3.71 -4.12
N VAL A 187 16.26 -4.03 -3.38
CA VAL A 187 15.49 -3.10 -2.54
C VAL A 187 15.96 -3.30 -1.11
N GLU A 188 16.52 -2.26 -0.50
CA GLU A 188 17.16 -2.37 0.83
C GLU A 188 16.13 -2.51 1.96
N ALA A 189 14.96 -1.91 1.82
CA ALA A 189 13.88 -1.98 2.80
C ALA A 189 12.52 -1.79 2.12
N THR A 190 11.47 -2.37 2.70
CA THR A 190 10.11 -2.28 2.19
C THR A 190 9.15 -1.68 3.20
N LEU A 191 8.03 -1.13 2.71
CA LEU A 191 6.92 -0.67 3.54
C LEU A 191 6.17 -1.89 4.10
N SER A 192 6.05 -1.95 5.41
CA SER A 192 5.51 -3.13 6.09
C SER A 192 3.99 -3.14 6.21
N ASN A 193 3.35 -1.97 6.29
CA ASN A 193 1.94 -1.88 6.68
C ASN A 193 1.03 -1.41 5.55
N ILE A 194 1.38 -0.33 4.88
CA ILE A 194 0.56 0.30 3.84
C ILE A 194 1.47 0.96 2.81
N PHE A 195 1.07 0.95 1.54
CA PHE A 195 1.74 1.71 0.49
C PHE A 195 1.22 3.15 0.44
N SER A 196 -0.11 3.31 0.43
CA SER A 196 -0.76 4.62 0.46
C SER A 196 -2.12 4.51 1.16
N ALA A 197 -2.52 5.60 1.85
CA ALA A 197 -3.83 5.70 2.45
C ALA A 197 -4.91 6.14 1.44
N ASP A 198 -4.51 6.85 0.40
CA ASP A 198 -5.40 7.54 -0.53
C ASP A 198 -5.40 6.92 -1.93
N ASP A 199 -4.26 6.43 -2.39
CA ASP A 199 -4.11 5.83 -3.71
C ASP A 199 -4.04 4.30 -3.60
N GLY A 200 -4.69 3.62 -4.54
CA GLY A 200 -4.83 2.18 -4.58
C GLY A 200 -3.87 1.51 -5.56
N LEU A 201 -4.35 0.40 -6.14
CA LEU A 201 -3.71 -0.29 -7.24
C LEU A 201 -4.42 0.06 -8.54
N ASP A 202 -3.65 0.33 -9.57
CA ASP A 202 -4.11 0.62 -10.93
C ASP A 202 -3.46 -0.32 -11.94
N VAL A 203 -4.20 -0.69 -13.00
CA VAL A 203 -3.74 -1.53 -14.11
C VAL A 203 -3.85 -0.79 -15.44
N GLY A 204 -2.71 -0.59 -16.09
CA GLY A 204 -2.60 0.09 -17.39
C GLY A 204 -2.33 1.58 -17.29
N GLU A 205 -2.38 2.16 -16.10
CA GLU A 205 -2.07 3.55 -15.80
C GLU A 205 -1.70 3.72 -14.33
N ASP A 206 -1.30 4.91 -13.93
CA ASP A 206 -1.21 5.38 -12.55
C ASP A 206 -2.12 6.60 -12.42
N SER A 207 -3.33 6.39 -11.91
CA SER A 207 -4.41 7.39 -11.92
C SER A 207 -4.34 8.38 -10.76
N GLY A 208 -3.41 8.17 -9.84
CA GLY A 208 -3.22 8.98 -8.64
C GLY A 208 -1.96 9.86 -8.68
N ALA A 209 -1.34 10.00 -7.53
CA ALA A 209 -0.04 10.63 -7.41
C ALA A 209 1.05 9.64 -7.87
N PRO A 210 1.89 9.99 -8.87
CA PRO A 210 2.80 9.04 -9.50
C PRO A 210 3.72 8.35 -8.49
N VAL A 211 3.76 7.02 -8.53
CA VAL A 211 4.68 6.22 -7.72
C VAL A 211 6.12 6.47 -8.12
N SER A 212 6.36 6.61 -9.43
CA SER A 212 7.70 6.83 -9.98
C SER A 212 7.86 8.25 -10.53
N PRO A 213 9.03 8.90 -10.33
CA PRO A 213 9.33 10.19 -10.94
C PRO A 213 9.59 10.11 -12.46
N ASP A 214 9.68 8.92 -13.04
CA ASP A 214 9.92 8.74 -14.48
C ASP A 214 8.71 9.11 -15.34
N TYR A 215 7.53 9.26 -14.75
CA TYR A 215 6.31 9.65 -15.44
C TYR A 215 5.49 10.64 -14.63
N GLY A 216 4.67 11.43 -15.32
CA GLY A 216 3.81 12.44 -14.68
C GLY A 216 2.46 11.87 -14.22
N PRO A 217 1.63 12.72 -13.54
CA PRO A 217 0.31 12.32 -13.04
C PRO A 217 -0.74 12.18 -14.16
N VAL A 218 -0.42 12.55 -15.37
CA VAL A 218 -1.27 12.44 -16.58
C VAL A 218 -0.46 11.95 -17.74
N GLY A 219 -1.12 11.19 -18.65
CA GLY A 219 -0.49 10.68 -19.87
C GLY A 219 0.49 9.52 -19.61
N ASN A 220 0.34 8.83 -18.48
CA ASN A 220 1.19 7.71 -18.10
C ASN A 220 0.58 6.34 -18.45
N HIS A 221 -0.49 6.31 -19.24
CA HIS A 221 -1.06 5.07 -19.74
C HIS A 221 -0.02 4.28 -20.54
N PHE A 222 -0.05 2.96 -20.39
CA PHE A 222 0.74 2.10 -21.28
C PHE A 222 0.29 2.28 -22.71
N ASN A 223 1.20 2.67 -23.59
CA ASN A 223 0.90 2.98 -24.99
C ASN A 223 0.66 1.73 -25.86
N GLY A 224 0.87 0.53 -25.32
CA GLY A 224 0.47 -0.74 -25.88
C GLY A 224 -0.86 -1.24 -25.29
N GLU A 225 -0.99 -2.56 -25.16
CA GLU A 225 -2.16 -3.18 -24.55
C GLU A 225 -1.73 -4.07 -23.37
N VAL A 226 -2.37 -3.91 -22.21
CA VAL A 226 -2.28 -4.86 -21.08
C VAL A 226 -3.41 -5.86 -21.25
N LYS A 227 -3.11 -7.15 -21.35
CA LYS A 227 -4.13 -8.23 -21.47
C LYS A 227 -4.69 -8.65 -20.12
N GLY A 228 -3.85 -8.62 -19.11
CA GLY A 228 -4.17 -8.97 -17.72
C GLY A 228 -2.90 -9.08 -16.91
N VAL A 229 -3.07 -8.99 -15.59
CA VAL A 229 -1.98 -9.07 -14.62
C VAL A 229 -2.34 -10.07 -13.53
N GLN A 230 -1.42 -10.93 -13.16
CA GLN A 230 -1.53 -11.84 -12.04
C GLN A 230 -0.54 -11.43 -10.95
N LEU A 231 -1.08 -11.18 -9.76
CA LEU A 231 -0.30 -11.14 -8.52
C LEU A 231 -0.22 -12.55 -7.96
N SER A 232 0.93 -12.95 -7.44
CA SER A 232 1.10 -14.21 -6.72
C SER A 232 2.06 -14.03 -5.56
N ILE A 233 1.78 -14.68 -4.43
CA ILE A 233 2.63 -14.73 -3.26
C ILE A 233 3.10 -16.17 -3.05
N ALA A 234 4.29 -16.34 -2.46
CA ALA A 234 4.70 -17.64 -1.96
C ALA A 234 3.74 -18.08 -0.84
N GLU A 235 3.46 -19.37 -0.73
CA GLU A 235 2.79 -19.91 0.45
C GLU A 235 3.69 -19.68 1.65
N ASP A 236 3.30 -18.75 2.51
CA ASP A 236 4.07 -18.43 3.71
C ASP A 236 3.80 -19.45 4.81
N GLU A 237 4.87 -19.99 5.39
CA GLU A 237 4.83 -20.69 6.68
C GLU A 237 4.48 -19.73 7.85
N HIS A 238 4.23 -18.45 7.57
CA HIS A 238 4.02 -17.36 8.55
C HIS A 238 2.61 -16.77 8.56
N GLU A 239 1.61 -17.45 7.97
CA GLU A 239 0.21 -17.08 8.18
C GLU A 239 -0.15 -17.26 9.66
N GLY A 240 -0.13 -16.16 10.40
CA GLY A 240 -0.56 -16.14 11.81
C GLY A 240 0.35 -15.41 12.80
N GLN A 241 1.47 -14.86 12.38
CA GLN A 241 2.21 -13.97 13.27
C GLN A 241 1.46 -12.64 13.43
N VAL A 242 0.73 -12.52 14.53
CA VAL A 242 0.20 -11.25 15.01
C VAL A 242 1.43 -10.37 15.29
N VAL A 243 1.64 -9.39 14.45
CA VAL A 243 2.72 -8.44 14.61
C VAL A 243 2.42 -7.58 15.82
N ASP A 244 3.33 -7.54 16.82
CA ASP A 244 3.20 -6.58 17.91
C ASP A 244 3.14 -5.17 17.31
N PRO A 245 2.09 -4.37 17.59
CA PRO A 245 1.96 -3.00 17.10
C PRO A 245 3.20 -2.15 17.34
N LYS A 246 3.93 -2.39 18.44
CA LYS A 246 5.17 -1.68 18.76
C LYS A 246 6.31 -2.01 17.77
N ASP A 247 6.34 -3.23 17.26
CA ASP A 247 7.34 -3.62 16.27
C ASP A 247 6.99 -3.07 14.88
N ALA A 248 5.71 -2.96 14.55
CA ALA A 248 5.24 -2.27 13.35
C ALA A 248 5.63 -0.78 13.34
N VAL A 249 5.45 -0.09 14.47
CA VAL A 249 5.87 1.31 14.64
C VAL A 249 7.38 1.45 14.59
N ARG A 250 8.14 0.57 15.22
CA ARG A 250 9.61 0.57 15.15
C ARG A 250 10.11 0.36 13.72
N ALA A 251 9.48 -0.52 12.94
CA ALA A 251 9.83 -0.74 11.55
C ALA A 251 9.56 0.49 10.66
N MET A 252 8.49 1.27 10.95
CA MET A 252 8.18 2.52 10.24
C MET A 252 9.16 3.66 10.56
N PHE A 253 9.62 3.77 11.81
CA PHE A 253 10.42 4.91 12.28
C PHE A 253 11.85 4.54 12.70
N GLY A 254 12.23 3.28 12.65
CA GLY A 254 13.45 2.73 13.25
C GLY A 254 14.73 2.88 12.45
N ARG A 255 14.77 3.78 11.45
CA ARG A 255 16.00 4.17 10.75
C ARG A 255 16.10 5.69 10.66
N GLN A 256 16.31 6.31 11.78
CA GLN A 256 17.00 7.60 11.85
C GLN A 256 18.42 7.38 12.36
#